data_9b6372ed6519d974c21914342b0fe515
#
_entry.id   9b6372ed6519d974c21914342b0fe515
#
_cell.length_a   1.000
_cell.length_b   1.000
_cell.length_c   1.000
_cell.angle_alpha   90.00
_cell.angle_beta   90.00
_cell.angle_gamma   90.00
#
_symmetry.space_group_name_H-M   'P 1'
#
loop_
_entity.id
_entity.type
_entity.pdbx_description
1 polymer ?
#
loop_
_entity_poly.entity_id
_entity_poly.type
_entity_poly.pdbx_seq_one_letter_code
_entity_poly.pdbx_strand_id
1 'polypeptide(L)'
;MPRARLMSHRLCTAAACVGAFGIASPALADDDGQLWTTVLAQGPVRGDLFLWLEAQGRLTDDFGGGSQIIVRPGIGTRIAPDAHAIAGYAYIRTDPEGGRVSNEHRLWQQIQFAALRGADGSVRLLSRSRLEQRMREGADRTGWRFRQLIRGQIPLAAGRSTFAVVQAEGFVNLNATDWGVRDGIDQLRGFAGVNFPLSPRLRVEPGYLVQHVFRPGRDRTNHVISATLLVRL
;
A
#
# COMPACT_ATOMS: atom_id res chain seq x y z
N MET A 1 24.62 -35.67 -49.22
CA MET A 1 23.38 -34.90 -49.08
C MET A 1 23.02 -34.83 -47.58
N PRO A 2 23.25 -33.72 -46.87
CA PRO A 2 22.85 -33.57 -45.48
C PRO A 2 21.47 -32.91 -45.42
N ARG A 3 20.58 -33.49 -44.62
CA ARG A 3 19.25 -33.01 -44.31
C ARG A 3 19.31 -31.83 -43.33
N ALA A 4 18.84 -30.67 -43.73
CA ALA A 4 18.61 -29.53 -42.86
C ALA A 4 17.44 -29.79 -41.89
N ARG A 5 17.68 -29.68 -40.57
CA ARG A 5 16.63 -29.65 -39.55
C ARG A 5 16.15 -28.20 -39.42
N LEU A 6 14.88 -27.97 -39.77
CA LEU A 6 14.21 -26.74 -39.41
C LEU A 6 13.90 -26.74 -37.89
N MET A 7 14.50 -25.81 -37.20
CA MET A 7 14.15 -25.46 -35.81
C MET A 7 12.98 -24.47 -35.83
N SER A 8 11.79 -24.95 -35.50
CA SER A 8 10.61 -24.11 -35.34
C SER A 8 10.70 -23.36 -34.02
N HIS A 9 10.97 -22.04 -34.07
CA HIS A 9 10.81 -21.14 -32.92
C HIS A 9 9.32 -20.93 -32.66
N ARG A 10 8.81 -21.53 -31.59
CA ARG A 10 7.51 -21.16 -31.05
C ARG A 10 7.66 -19.85 -30.27
N LEU A 11 7.22 -18.74 -30.85
CA LEU A 11 6.98 -17.52 -30.11
C LEU A 11 5.79 -17.75 -29.16
N CYS A 12 6.07 -17.81 -27.86
CA CYS A 12 5.04 -17.64 -26.83
C CYS A 12 4.66 -16.16 -26.77
N THR A 13 3.57 -15.78 -27.39
CA THR A 13 2.93 -14.48 -27.20
C THR A 13 2.30 -14.46 -25.82
N ALA A 14 2.94 -13.81 -24.86
CA ALA A 14 2.34 -13.48 -23.57
C ALA A 14 1.31 -12.36 -23.84
N ALA A 15 0.03 -12.71 -23.86
CA ALA A 15 -1.04 -11.75 -23.88
C ALA A 15 -1.07 -11.00 -22.55
N ALA A 16 -0.64 -9.74 -22.57
CA ALA A 16 -0.79 -8.83 -21.44
C ALA A 16 -2.27 -8.46 -21.34
N CYS A 17 -2.99 -9.05 -20.40
CA CYS A 17 -4.29 -8.54 -19.97
C CYS A 17 -4.09 -7.22 -19.23
N VAL A 18 -4.01 -6.13 -19.98
CA VAL A 18 -4.23 -4.79 -19.45
C VAL A 18 -5.73 -4.69 -19.24
N GLY A 19 -6.17 -4.95 -18.01
CA GLY A 19 -7.53 -4.69 -17.58
C GLY A 19 -7.80 -3.19 -17.78
N ALA A 20 -8.68 -2.84 -18.70
CA ALA A 20 -9.20 -1.50 -18.85
C ALA A 20 -9.90 -1.13 -17.55
N PHE A 21 -9.26 -0.31 -16.70
CA PHE A 21 -9.98 0.46 -15.72
C PHE A 21 -10.91 1.38 -16.50
N GLY A 22 -12.16 0.99 -16.62
CA GLY A 22 -13.20 1.84 -17.15
C GLY A 22 -13.16 3.16 -16.38
N ILE A 23 -12.91 4.25 -17.08
CA ILE A 23 -13.08 5.60 -16.58
C ILE A 23 -14.58 5.75 -16.38
N ALA A 24 -15.08 5.34 -15.19
CA ALA A 24 -16.43 5.71 -14.79
C ALA A 24 -16.46 7.23 -14.76
N SER A 25 -17.39 7.82 -15.48
CA SER A 25 -17.65 9.26 -15.43
C SER A 25 -17.71 9.74 -13.99
N PRO A 26 -17.16 10.91 -13.65
CA PRO A 26 -17.17 11.44 -12.29
C PRO A 26 -18.61 11.79 -11.91
N ALA A 27 -19.35 10.82 -11.40
CA ALA A 27 -20.59 11.05 -10.72
C ALA A 27 -20.26 11.58 -9.34
N LEU A 28 -20.10 12.92 -9.23
CA LEU A 28 -20.28 13.64 -7.96
C LEU A 28 -19.42 13.14 -6.76
N ALA A 29 -18.13 12.79 -6.98
CA ALA A 29 -17.20 12.65 -5.89
C ALA A 29 -16.71 14.05 -5.46
N ASP A 30 -16.49 14.22 -4.16
CA ASP A 30 -15.76 15.38 -3.64
C ASP A 30 -14.26 15.09 -3.85
N ASP A 31 -13.61 15.85 -4.71
CA ASP A 31 -12.18 15.68 -4.98
C ASP A 31 -11.36 16.45 -3.93
N ASP A 32 -10.23 15.86 -3.53
CA ASP A 32 -9.34 16.43 -2.52
C ASP A 32 -7.88 16.20 -2.89
N GLY A 33 -7.10 17.28 -2.96
CA GLY A 33 -5.66 17.25 -3.17
C GLY A 33 -4.91 16.97 -1.87
N GLN A 34 -4.00 15.99 -1.87
CA GLN A 34 -3.26 15.60 -0.66
C GLN A 34 -1.78 15.39 -0.93
N LEU A 35 -0.94 15.58 0.10
CA LEU A 35 0.47 15.22 0.10
C LEU A 35 0.75 14.20 1.21
N TRP A 36 1.27 13.03 0.84
CA TRP A 36 1.65 12.00 1.81
C TRP A 36 3.14 11.74 1.76
N THR A 37 3.78 11.83 2.93
CA THR A 37 5.18 11.45 3.10
C THR A 37 5.28 10.28 4.04
N THR A 38 6.13 9.30 3.72
CA THR A 38 6.30 8.09 4.53
C THR A 38 7.78 7.76 4.68
N VAL A 39 8.17 7.39 5.89
CA VAL A 39 9.43 6.69 6.14
C VAL A 39 9.08 5.29 6.60
N LEU A 40 9.59 4.29 5.89
CA LEU A 40 9.38 2.87 6.21
C LEU A 40 10.73 2.17 6.35
N ALA A 41 11.13 1.85 7.58
CA ALA A 41 12.27 1.00 7.87
C ALA A 41 11.77 -0.41 8.16
N GLN A 42 12.24 -1.39 7.37
CA GLN A 42 11.83 -2.77 7.55
C GLN A 42 12.93 -3.74 7.13
N GLY A 43 12.95 -4.89 7.75
CA GLY A 43 13.89 -5.95 7.39
C GLY A 43 14.15 -6.93 8.53
N PRO A 44 14.87 -8.03 8.23
CA PRO A 44 15.38 -8.93 9.24
C PRO A 44 16.51 -8.23 10.01
N VAL A 45 16.48 -8.35 11.36
CA VAL A 45 17.51 -7.76 12.24
C VAL A 45 18.39 -8.82 12.90
N ARG A 46 17.83 -9.99 13.24
CA ARG A 46 18.57 -11.11 13.80
C ARG A 46 17.85 -12.43 13.57
N GLY A 47 18.47 -13.36 12.87
CA GLY A 47 17.83 -14.63 12.50
C GLY A 47 16.53 -14.39 11.70
N ASP A 48 15.44 -14.95 12.18
CA ASP A 48 14.13 -14.77 11.56
C ASP A 48 13.35 -13.55 12.07
N LEU A 49 13.91 -12.82 13.05
CA LEU A 49 13.28 -11.64 13.63
C LEU A 49 13.20 -10.51 12.59
N PHE A 50 12.00 -10.03 12.33
CA PHE A 50 11.69 -8.98 11.38
C PHE A 50 11.13 -7.74 12.11
N LEU A 51 11.65 -6.56 11.80
CA LEU A 51 11.12 -5.29 12.28
C LEU A 51 10.39 -4.53 11.17
N TRP A 52 9.35 -3.81 11.59
CA TRP A 52 8.56 -2.87 10.80
C TRP A 52 8.43 -1.56 11.58
N LEU A 53 9.00 -0.48 11.07
CA LEU A 53 8.91 0.86 11.66
C LEU A 53 8.43 1.81 10.58
N GLU A 54 7.22 2.34 10.73
CA GLU A 54 6.61 3.25 9.75
C GLU A 54 6.19 4.54 10.44
N ALA A 55 6.56 5.67 9.85
CA ALA A 55 6.05 6.98 10.19
C ALA A 55 5.51 7.64 8.92
N GLN A 56 4.32 8.21 8.98
CA GLN A 56 3.68 8.85 7.84
C GLN A 56 3.06 10.18 8.27
N GLY A 57 3.34 11.21 7.49
CA GLY A 57 2.67 12.51 7.54
C GLY A 57 1.79 12.69 6.31
N ARG A 58 0.60 13.26 6.49
CA ARG A 58 -0.34 13.59 5.43
C ARG A 58 -0.81 15.01 5.61
N LEU A 59 -0.80 15.78 4.54
CA LEU A 59 -1.54 17.02 4.40
C LEU A 59 -2.78 16.70 3.57
N THR A 60 -3.93 17.10 4.08
CA THR A 60 -5.25 16.87 3.49
C THR A 60 -5.95 18.19 3.24
N ASP A 61 -7.17 18.14 2.73
CA ASP A 61 -7.99 19.31 2.48
C ASP A 61 -7.23 20.35 1.65
N ASP A 62 -6.96 20.00 0.38
CA ASP A 62 -6.21 20.78 -0.62
C ASP A 62 -4.83 21.25 -0.14
N PHE A 63 -4.06 20.32 0.46
CA PHE A 63 -2.66 20.47 0.90
C PHE A 63 -2.42 21.35 2.14
N GLY A 64 -3.43 21.91 2.78
CA GLY A 64 -3.18 22.86 3.87
C GLY A 64 -4.20 22.91 4.98
N GLY A 65 -5.43 22.45 4.73
CA GLY A 65 -6.52 22.57 5.70
C GLY A 65 -6.50 21.53 6.81
N GLY A 66 -6.00 20.33 6.54
CA GLY A 66 -5.98 19.24 7.52
C GLY A 66 -4.67 18.46 7.53
N SER A 67 -4.45 17.71 8.61
CA SER A 67 -3.26 16.86 8.73
C SER A 67 -3.55 15.52 9.40
N GLN A 68 -2.73 14.51 9.07
CA GLN A 68 -2.75 13.23 9.77
C GLN A 68 -1.32 12.74 9.98
N ILE A 69 -1.04 12.29 11.19
CA ILE A 69 0.22 11.63 11.55
C ILE A 69 -0.07 10.19 11.90
N ILE A 70 0.73 9.26 11.37
CA ILE A 70 0.65 7.84 11.65
C ILE A 70 2.03 7.36 12.08
N VAL A 71 2.10 6.69 13.23
CA VAL A 71 3.30 5.98 13.68
C VAL A 71 2.92 4.51 13.86
N ARG A 72 3.67 3.59 13.23
CA ARG A 72 3.30 2.18 13.18
C ARG A 72 4.51 1.26 13.36
N PRO A 73 4.92 0.98 14.60
CA PRO A 73 5.88 -0.08 14.91
C PRO A 73 5.24 -1.47 14.78
N GLY A 74 6.07 -2.45 14.45
CA GLY A 74 5.71 -3.86 14.42
C GLY A 74 6.91 -4.77 14.51
N ILE A 75 6.66 -5.97 14.96
CA ILE A 75 7.63 -7.06 15.08
C ILE A 75 7.05 -8.31 14.43
N GLY A 76 7.89 -9.09 13.82
CA GLY A 76 7.43 -10.28 13.12
C GLY A 76 8.52 -11.33 12.97
N THR A 77 8.17 -12.37 12.26
CA THR A 77 9.07 -13.47 11.94
C THR A 77 8.92 -13.91 10.50
N ARG A 78 9.96 -14.49 9.96
CA ARG A 78 9.90 -15.19 8.69
C ARG A 78 9.17 -16.52 8.89
N ILE A 79 8.10 -16.75 8.10
CA ILE A 79 7.30 -17.97 8.12
C ILE A 79 7.54 -18.87 6.90
N ALA A 80 8.15 -18.32 5.86
CA ALA A 80 8.62 -19.04 4.67
C ALA A 80 9.72 -18.20 3.99
N PRO A 81 10.47 -18.73 2.99
CA PRO A 81 11.58 -18.01 2.35
C PRO A 81 11.26 -16.58 1.91
N ASP A 82 10.06 -16.35 1.44
CA ASP A 82 9.59 -15.05 0.93
C ASP A 82 8.35 -14.53 1.65
N ALA A 83 8.05 -15.06 2.86
CA ALA A 83 6.87 -14.71 3.61
C ALA A 83 7.19 -14.35 5.06
N HIS A 84 6.53 -13.29 5.55
CA HIS A 84 6.66 -12.78 6.91
C HIS A 84 5.27 -12.63 7.54
N ALA A 85 5.15 -13.05 8.80
CA ALA A 85 4.04 -12.70 9.68
C ALA A 85 4.50 -11.61 10.63
N ILE A 86 3.75 -10.53 10.74
CA ILE A 86 4.11 -9.34 11.50
C ILE A 86 2.88 -8.90 12.31
N ALA A 87 3.09 -8.51 13.55
CA ALA A 87 2.08 -7.88 14.39
C ALA A 87 2.61 -6.58 14.97
N GLY A 88 1.73 -5.65 15.27
CA GLY A 88 2.17 -4.38 15.81
C GLY A 88 1.04 -3.49 16.27
N TYR A 89 1.43 -2.28 16.58
CA TYR A 89 0.57 -1.21 17.03
C TYR A 89 0.67 -0.02 16.06
N ALA A 90 -0.37 0.78 15.98
CA ALA A 90 -0.31 2.08 15.31
C ALA A 90 -1.06 3.14 16.11
N TYR A 91 -0.48 4.32 16.19
CA TYR A 91 -1.12 5.53 16.66
C TYR A 91 -1.39 6.44 15.47
N ILE A 92 -2.61 6.93 15.39
CA ILE A 92 -3.06 7.85 14.35
C ILE A 92 -3.67 9.08 15.01
N ARG A 93 -3.10 10.25 14.73
CA ARG A 93 -3.69 11.54 15.07
C ARG A 93 -4.19 12.19 13.78
N THR A 94 -5.43 12.57 13.78
CA THR A 94 -6.07 13.30 12.66
C THR A 94 -6.53 14.66 13.16
N ASP A 95 -6.12 15.69 12.45
CA ASP A 95 -6.46 17.10 12.72
C ASP A 95 -7.09 17.66 11.43
N PRO A 96 -8.41 17.55 11.26
CA PRO A 96 -9.08 18.02 10.06
C PRO A 96 -9.30 19.53 10.13
N GLU A 97 -9.38 20.18 8.96
CA GLU A 97 -9.71 21.60 8.88
C GLU A 97 -11.10 21.87 9.52
N GLY A 98 -11.14 22.84 10.44
CA GLY A 98 -12.40 23.23 11.10
C GLY A 98 -13.07 22.16 11.96
N GLY A 99 -12.46 20.97 12.09
CA GLY A 99 -13.01 19.83 12.83
C GLY A 99 -12.35 19.62 14.19
N ARG A 100 -12.77 18.52 14.85
CA ARG A 100 -12.15 18.12 16.11
C ARG A 100 -10.99 17.16 15.85
N VAL A 101 -9.89 17.40 16.53
CA VAL A 101 -8.77 16.44 16.58
C VAL A 101 -9.28 15.09 17.09
N SER A 102 -8.83 14.03 16.46
CA SER A 102 -9.14 12.66 16.89
C SER A 102 -7.90 11.79 16.92
N ASN A 103 -7.82 10.95 17.94
CA ASN A 103 -6.79 9.95 18.10
C ASN A 103 -7.38 8.55 17.92
N GLU A 104 -6.64 7.70 17.24
CA GLU A 104 -7.02 6.32 17.01
C GLU A 104 -5.83 5.40 17.30
N HIS A 105 -6.07 4.38 18.08
CA HIS A 105 -5.12 3.31 18.39
C HIS A 105 -5.49 2.07 17.58
N ARG A 106 -4.50 1.40 17.00
CA ARG A 106 -4.72 0.16 16.25
C ARG A 106 -3.77 -0.93 16.68
N LEU A 107 -4.31 -2.09 16.92
CA LEU A 107 -3.54 -3.33 16.87
C LEU A 107 -3.67 -3.87 15.44
N TRP A 108 -2.61 -4.43 14.90
CA TRP A 108 -2.65 -4.98 13.56
C TRP A 108 -1.81 -6.24 13.43
N GLN A 109 -2.27 -7.15 12.59
CA GLN A 109 -1.59 -8.37 12.18
C GLN A 109 -1.51 -8.41 10.66
N GLN A 110 -0.40 -8.90 10.14
CA GLN A 110 -0.13 -8.87 8.71
C GLN A 110 0.63 -10.12 8.29
N ILE A 111 0.25 -10.64 7.13
CA ILE A 111 1.06 -11.58 6.37
C ILE A 111 1.42 -10.90 5.05
N GLN A 112 2.70 -10.94 4.70
CA GLN A 112 3.18 -10.48 3.41
C GLN A 112 4.09 -11.52 2.78
N PHE A 113 3.97 -11.70 1.48
CA PHE A 113 4.79 -12.66 0.73
C PHE A 113 4.98 -12.23 -0.71
N ALA A 114 6.07 -12.72 -1.33
CA ALA A 114 6.26 -12.59 -2.76
C ALA A 114 5.39 -13.63 -3.47
N ALA A 115 4.30 -13.15 -4.11
CA ALA A 115 3.36 -13.99 -4.82
C ALA A 115 3.92 -14.47 -6.18
N LEU A 116 4.80 -13.68 -6.79
CA LEU A 116 5.49 -14.01 -8.04
C LEU A 116 6.86 -13.34 -8.08
N ARG A 117 7.85 -14.09 -8.59
CA ARG A 117 9.15 -13.56 -9.00
C ARG A 117 9.42 -14.01 -10.43
N GLY A 118 9.75 -13.09 -11.32
CA GLY A 118 10.25 -13.44 -12.66
C GLY A 118 11.51 -14.32 -12.55
N ALA A 119 11.71 -15.22 -13.49
CA ALA A 119 12.83 -16.15 -13.48
C ALA A 119 14.20 -15.45 -13.43
N ASP A 120 14.29 -14.25 -14.01
CA ASP A 120 15.46 -13.36 -13.99
C ASP A 120 15.42 -12.36 -12.80
N GLY A 121 14.44 -12.46 -11.89
CA GLY A 121 14.21 -11.54 -10.79
C GLY A 121 13.71 -10.15 -11.22
N SER A 122 13.37 -10.00 -12.50
CA SER A 122 12.97 -8.72 -13.10
C SER A 122 11.63 -8.24 -12.58
N VAL A 123 10.62 -9.09 -12.53
CA VAL A 123 9.26 -8.77 -12.06
C VAL A 123 9.06 -9.33 -10.67
N ARG A 124 8.50 -8.53 -9.80
CA ARG A 124 8.12 -8.95 -8.44
C ARG A 124 6.68 -8.57 -8.17
N LEU A 125 5.90 -9.54 -7.71
CA LEU A 125 4.55 -9.31 -7.23
C LEU A 125 4.52 -9.66 -5.74
N LEU A 126 4.13 -8.70 -4.91
CA LEU A 126 3.96 -8.85 -3.47
C LEU A 126 2.48 -8.81 -3.12
N SER A 127 2.06 -9.73 -2.27
CA SER A 127 0.75 -9.72 -1.63
C SER A 127 0.91 -9.42 -0.15
N ARG A 128 0.00 -8.59 0.40
CA ARG A 128 -0.06 -8.26 1.82
C ARG A 128 -1.49 -8.23 2.30
N SER A 129 -1.82 -9.13 3.21
CA SER A 129 -3.10 -9.15 3.93
C SER A 129 -2.89 -8.61 5.33
N ARG A 130 -3.73 -7.69 5.79
CA ARG A 130 -3.66 -7.08 7.12
C ARG A 130 -5.04 -7.02 7.76
N LEU A 131 -5.11 -7.40 9.03
CA LEU A 131 -6.26 -7.19 9.89
C LEU A 131 -5.92 -6.09 10.90
N GLU A 132 -6.82 -5.14 11.11
CA GLU A 132 -6.66 -4.03 12.06
C GLU A 132 -7.83 -4.02 13.03
N GLN A 133 -7.54 -3.94 14.34
CA GLN A 133 -8.47 -3.57 15.40
C GLN A 133 -8.28 -2.09 15.67
N ARG A 134 -9.33 -1.32 15.47
CA ARG A 134 -9.32 0.14 15.50
C ARG A 134 -10.12 0.65 16.68
N MET A 135 -9.45 1.34 17.59
CA MET A 135 -10.02 1.91 18.81
C MET A 135 -9.84 3.42 18.75
N ARG A 136 -10.96 4.16 18.72
CA ARG A 136 -10.96 5.62 18.70
C ARG A 136 -11.15 6.13 20.11
N GLU A 137 -10.38 7.14 20.52
CA GLU A 137 -10.58 7.79 21.82
C GLU A 137 -11.98 8.39 21.92
N GLY A 138 -12.64 8.16 23.07
CA GLY A 138 -14.01 8.61 23.32
C GLY A 138 -15.10 7.81 22.62
N ALA A 139 -14.78 6.60 22.11
CA ALA A 139 -15.73 5.67 21.51
C ALA A 139 -15.66 4.31 22.20
N ASP A 140 -16.79 3.60 22.24
CA ASP A 140 -16.90 2.32 22.97
C ASP A 140 -16.64 1.12 22.07
N ARG A 141 -16.94 1.24 20.76
CA ARG A 141 -16.86 0.12 19.82
C ARG A 141 -15.55 0.05 19.09
N THR A 142 -14.90 -1.11 19.16
CA THR A 142 -13.74 -1.45 18.32
C THR A 142 -14.19 -1.73 16.89
N GLY A 143 -13.61 -1.03 15.94
CA GLY A 143 -13.78 -1.30 14.50
C GLY A 143 -12.77 -2.36 14.05
N TRP A 144 -13.23 -3.33 13.27
CA TRP A 144 -12.39 -4.34 12.63
C TRP A 144 -12.30 -4.05 11.15
N ARG A 145 -11.07 -4.05 10.61
CA ARG A 145 -10.85 -3.77 9.19
C ARG A 145 -9.85 -4.73 8.57
N PHE A 146 -10.27 -5.35 7.48
CA PHE A 146 -9.39 -6.15 6.64
C PHE A 146 -8.85 -5.29 5.50
N ARG A 147 -7.59 -5.53 5.12
CA ARG A 147 -6.92 -4.84 4.02
C ARG A 147 -6.16 -5.86 3.17
N GLN A 148 -6.32 -5.76 1.86
CA GLN A 148 -5.57 -6.55 0.89
C GLN A 148 -4.83 -5.63 -0.07
N LEU A 149 -3.50 -5.79 -0.14
CA LEU A 149 -2.66 -5.05 -1.08
C LEU A 149 -1.97 -6.04 -2.02
N ILE A 150 -1.95 -5.67 -3.29
CA ILE A 150 -1.12 -6.28 -4.33
C ILE A 150 -0.21 -5.19 -4.87
N ARG A 151 1.10 -5.50 -4.96
CA ARG A 151 2.11 -4.56 -5.42
C ARG A 151 3.02 -5.22 -6.45
N GLY A 152 3.08 -4.65 -7.64
CA GLY A 152 3.98 -5.01 -8.73
C GLY A 152 5.21 -4.09 -8.79
N GLN A 153 6.36 -4.67 -9.09
CA GLN A 153 7.60 -3.95 -9.40
C GLN A 153 8.18 -4.49 -10.69
N ILE A 154 8.45 -3.60 -11.65
CA ILE A 154 8.98 -3.93 -12.98
C ILE A 154 10.23 -3.08 -13.20
N PRO A 155 11.41 -3.65 -13.54
CA PRO A 155 12.61 -2.87 -13.78
C PRO A 155 12.42 -1.97 -15.01
N LEU A 156 12.83 -0.71 -14.90
CA LEU A 156 12.71 0.25 -16.01
C LEU A 156 13.78 0.04 -17.10
N ALA A 157 14.88 -0.64 -16.76
CA ALA A 157 15.90 -1.06 -17.73
C ALA A 157 16.64 -2.30 -17.22
N ALA A 158 17.14 -3.12 -18.14
CA ALA A 158 17.92 -4.32 -17.82
C ALA A 158 19.15 -3.98 -16.95
N GLY A 159 19.37 -4.77 -15.90
CA GLY A 159 20.49 -4.59 -14.96
C GLY A 159 20.41 -3.34 -14.08
N ARG A 160 19.33 -2.58 -14.14
CA ARG A 160 19.14 -1.39 -13.30
C ARG A 160 18.32 -1.70 -12.05
N SER A 161 18.67 -1.01 -10.97
CA SER A 161 17.99 -1.11 -9.66
C SER A 161 16.80 -0.17 -9.51
N THR A 162 16.33 0.45 -10.61
CA THR A 162 15.19 1.34 -10.65
C THR A 162 13.98 0.61 -11.21
N PHE A 163 12.84 0.70 -10.52
CA PHE A 163 11.62 -0.03 -10.84
C PHE A 163 10.45 0.91 -11.05
N ALA A 164 9.63 0.65 -12.05
CA ALA A 164 8.25 1.10 -12.04
C ALA A 164 7.48 0.31 -10.98
N VAL A 165 6.62 0.99 -10.27
CA VAL A 165 5.81 0.41 -9.19
C VAL A 165 4.35 0.70 -9.46
N VAL A 166 3.53 -0.33 -9.38
CA VAL A 166 2.08 -0.22 -9.38
C VAL A 166 1.53 -0.98 -8.18
N GLN A 167 0.50 -0.44 -7.53
CA GLN A 167 -0.17 -1.18 -6.47
C GLN A 167 -1.66 -0.86 -6.42
N ALA A 168 -2.42 -1.83 -5.95
CA ALA A 168 -3.82 -1.70 -5.60
C ALA A 168 -4.04 -2.19 -4.17
N GLU A 169 -4.85 -1.49 -3.39
CA GLU A 169 -5.20 -1.89 -2.03
C GLU A 169 -6.69 -1.67 -1.79
N GLY A 170 -7.38 -2.72 -1.34
CA GLY A 170 -8.76 -2.68 -0.90
C GLY A 170 -8.87 -2.74 0.62
N PHE A 171 -9.90 -2.08 1.15
CA PHE A 171 -10.18 -2.00 2.59
C PHE A 171 -11.64 -2.37 2.82
N VAL A 172 -11.88 -3.30 3.73
CA VAL A 172 -13.21 -3.76 4.11
C VAL A 172 -13.36 -3.65 5.62
N ASN A 173 -14.32 -2.87 6.09
CA ASN A 173 -14.73 -2.86 7.48
C ASN A 173 -15.62 -4.06 7.76
N LEU A 174 -15.29 -4.84 8.79
CA LEU A 174 -15.98 -6.07 9.14
C LEU A 174 -17.17 -5.84 10.09
N ASN A 175 -17.26 -4.64 10.66
CA ASN A 175 -18.37 -4.22 11.52
C ASN A 175 -18.55 -2.70 11.50
N ALA A 176 -19.74 -2.26 11.84
CA ALA A 176 -20.04 -0.87 12.12
C ALA A 176 -19.62 -0.48 13.55
N THR A 177 -19.38 0.83 13.76
CA THR A 177 -18.99 1.41 15.06
C THR A 177 -19.88 2.60 15.43
N ASP A 178 -19.80 3.01 16.68
CA ASP A 178 -20.48 4.20 17.23
C ASP A 178 -19.81 5.53 16.83
N TRP A 179 -18.65 5.48 16.18
CA TRP A 179 -17.89 6.64 15.72
C TRP A 179 -17.85 6.80 14.19
N GLY A 180 -18.85 6.24 13.51
CA GLY A 180 -19.16 6.52 12.12
C GLY A 180 -18.53 5.57 11.09
N VAL A 181 -17.84 4.49 11.50
CA VAL A 181 -17.43 3.44 10.57
C VAL A 181 -18.64 2.58 10.21
N ARG A 182 -18.82 2.34 8.92
CA ARG A 182 -19.82 1.40 8.39
C ARG A 182 -19.13 0.09 8.03
N ASP A 183 -19.83 -1.00 8.12
CA ASP A 183 -19.42 -2.29 7.56
C ASP A 183 -19.44 -2.27 6.03
N GLY A 184 -18.67 -3.17 5.43
CA GLY A 184 -18.53 -3.28 3.98
C GLY A 184 -17.27 -2.58 3.43
N ILE A 185 -17.26 -2.32 2.12
CA ILE A 185 -16.13 -1.68 1.45
C ILE A 185 -15.94 -0.26 1.96
N ASP A 186 -14.76 0.02 2.51
CA ASP A 186 -14.40 1.32 3.09
C ASP A 186 -13.72 2.22 2.04
N GLN A 187 -12.71 1.69 1.38
CA GLN A 187 -11.96 2.44 0.38
C GLN A 187 -11.18 1.54 -0.57
N LEU A 188 -10.85 2.08 -1.74
CA LEU A 188 -9.93 1.51 -2.71
C LEU A 188 -8.79 2.49 -2.96
N ARG A 189 -7.59 1.97 -3.15
CA ARG A 189 -6.40 2.76 -3.51
C ARG A 189 -5.70 2.16 -4.71
N GLY A 190 -5.32 3.03 -5.64
CA GLY A 190 -4.39 2.74 -6.72
C GLY A 190 -3.15 3.63 -6.59
N PHE A 191 -1.96 3.09 -6.81
CA PHE A 191 -0.72 3.85 -6.81
C PHE A 191 0.12 3.50 -8.02
N ALA A 192 0.75 4.50 -8.62
CA ALA A 192 1.78 4.36 -9.63
C ALA A 192 2.96 5.27 -9.29
N GLY A 193 4.18 4.73 -9.41
CA GLY A 193 5.39 5.49 -9.05
C GLY A 193 6.66 4.85 -9.53
N VAL A 194 7.78 5.41 -9.12
CA VAL A 194 9.11 4.93 -9.45
C VAL A 194 9.88 4.71 -8.15
N ASN A 195 10.52 3.55 -8.04
CA ASN A 195 11.34 3.19 -6.90
C ASN A 195 12.80 3.13 -7.33
N PHE A 196 13.65 4.00 -6.81
CA PHE A 196 15.08 4.06 -7.14
C PHE A 196 15.97 4.13 -5.89
N PRO A 197 17.20 3.58 -5.95
CA PRO A 197 18.11 3.58 -4.82
C PRO A 197 18.77 4.94 -4.64
N LEU A 198 18.91 5.37 -3.40
CA LEU A 198 19.80 6.46 -2.98
C LEU A 198 21.12 5.92 -2.41
N SER A 199 21.05 4.74 -1.77
CA SER A 199 22.20 4.00 -1.25
C SER A 199 21.88 2.49 -1.19
N PRO A 200 22.82 1.62 -0.80
CA PRO A 200 22.55 0.18 -0.66
C PRO A 200 21.40 -0.16 0.31
N ARG A 201 21.12 0.71 1.28
CA ARG A 201 20.06 0.49 2.27
C ARG A 201 18.89 1.47 2.14
N LEU A 202 19.00 2.46 1.29
CA LEU A 202 18.04 3.55 1.20
C LEU A 202 17.48 3.66 -0.21
N ARG A 203 16.16 3.68 -0.33
CA ARG A 203 15.45 3.86 -1.59
C ARG A 203 14.37 4.93 -1.42
N VAL A 204 14.07 5.64 -2.49
CA VAL A 204 12.96 6.60 -2.51
C VAL A 204 11.95 6.18 -3.57
N GLU A 205 10.70 6.44 -3.25
CA GLU A 205 9.56 6.06 -4.10
C GLU A 205 8.56 7.21 -4.16
N PRO A 206 8.79 8.19 -5.04
CA PRO A 206 7.76 9.15 -5.41
C PRO A 206 6.73 8.50 -6.31
N GLY A 207 5.50 8.99 -6.24
CA GLY A 207 4.43 8.54 -7.10
C GLY A 207 3.12 9.27 -6.85
N TYR A 208 2.12 8.84 -7.59
CA TYR A 208 0.76 9.33 -7.51
C TYR A 208 -0.16 8.23 -7.02
N LEU A 209 -1.03 8.58 -6.07
CA LEU A 209 -2.00 7.66 -5.50
C LEU A 209 -3.40 8.25 -5.63
N VAL A 210 -4.33 7.45 -6.10
CA VAL A 210 -5.77 7.74 -6.05
C VAL A 210 -6.38 6.92 -4.92
N GLN A 211 -7.14 7.57 -4.07
CA GLN A 211 -7.91 6.92 -3.01
C GLN A 211 -9.37 7.27 -3.17
N HIS A 212 -10.18 6.27 -3.44
CA HIS A 212 -11.64 6.39 -3.45
C HIS A 212 -12.20 5.91 -2.10
N VAL A 213 -12.96 6.75 -1.42
CA VAL A 213 -13.54 6.49 -0.09
C VAL A 213 -15.05 6.45 -0.22
N PHE A 214 -15.62 5.31 0.11
CA PHE A 214 -17.08 5.10 0.09
C PHE A 214 -17.71 5.73 1.33
N ARG A 215 -18.65 6.66 1.14
CA ARG A 215 -19.31 7.40 2.23
C ARG A 215 -20.83 7.34 2.13
N PRO A 216 -21.55 7.55 3.23
CA PRO A 216 -22.97 7.86 3.14
C PRO A 216 -23.19 9.15 2.34
N GLY A 217 -24.02 9.10 1.31
CA GLY A 217 -24.32 10.26 0.47
C GLY A 217 -23.35 10.40 -0.70
N ARG A 218 -22.27 11.15 -0.55
CA ARG A 218 -21.31 11.41 -1.61
C ARG A 218 -19.96 10.76 -1.30
N ASP A 219 -19.44 9.96 -2.21
CA ASP A 219 -18.11 9.39 -2.14
C ASP A 219 -17.04 10.49 -2.27
N ARG A 220 -15.83 10.23 -1.78
CA ARG A 220 -14.70 11.15 -1.89
C ARG A 220 -13.56 10.50 -2.66
N THR A 221 -12.99 11.24 -3.60
CA THR A 221 -11.77 10.83 -4.30
C THR A 221 -10.61 11.74 -3.89
N ASN A 222 -9.59 11.16 -3.28
CA ASN A 222 -8.38 11.89 -2.92
C ASN A 222 -7.30 11.66 -3.98
N HIS A 223 -6.72 12.73 -4.47
CA HIS A 223 -5.62 12.79 -5.41
C HIS A 223 -4.34 13.10 -4.64
N VAL A 224 -3.45 12.12 -4.52
CA VAL A 224 -2.34 12.18 -3.58
C VAL A 224 -1.00 12.20 -4.30
N ILE A 225 -0.22 13.25 -4.08
CA ILE A 225 1.21 13.22 -4.34
C ILE A 225 1.87 12.47 -3.17
N SER A 226 2.62 11.42 -3.47
CA SER A 226 3.18 10.54 -2.44
C SER A 226 4.67 10.39 -2.60
N ALA A 227 5.38 10.42 -1.47
CA ALA A 227 6.81 10.11 -1.42
C ALA A 227 7.11 9.17 -0.25
N THR A 228 7.73 8.03 -0.53
CA THR A 228 8.15 7.07 0.51
C THR A 228 9.66 6.92 0.52
N LEU A 229 10.25 7.08 1.69
CA LEU A 229 11.62 6.72 1.98
C LEU A 229 11.65 5.30 2.56
N LEU A 230 12.28 4.37 1.85
CA LEU A 230 12.38 2.97 2.22
C LEU A 230 13.76 2.69 2.78
N VAL A 231 13.84 2.25 4.01
CA VAL A 231 15.08 1.88 4.71
C VAL A 231 15.12 0.38 4.92
N ARG A 232 16.15 -0.29 4.43
CA ARG A 232 16.40 -1.70 4.68
C ARG A 232 17.25 -1.86 5.95
N LEU A 233 16.72 -2.54 6.95
CA LEU A 233 17.40 -2.89 8.20
C LEU A 233 18.37 -4.06 8.00
#